data_6683ce68881d763b20e46867d60bd7d4
#
_entry.id   6683ce68881d763b20e46867d60bd7d4
#
_cell.length_a   1.000
_cell.length_b   1.000
_cell.length_c   1.000
_cell.angle_alpha   90.00
_cell.angle_beta   90.00
_cell.angle_gamma   90.00
#
_symmetry.space_group_name_H-M   'P 1'
#
loop_
_entity.id
_entity.type
_entity.pdbx_description
1 polymer ?
#
loop_
_entity_poly.entity_id
_entity_poly.type
_entity_poly.pdbx_seq_one_letter_code
_entity_poly.pdbx_strand_id
1 'polypeptide(L)'
;MKVYVMDAFADRIFGGNQAGVVLADKALEPEVMQQVAAELKHSETVFVEQGEDGLHLRYFTPAGEVDLCGHATVATFALLRRLGHIGDGTHTAHTRAGKLDIGVSGETVWMDMAPPK
;
A
#
# COMPACT_ATOMS: atom_id res chain seq x y z
N MET A 1 -6.20 -1.04 -14.60
CA MET A 1 -6.02 -1.42 -13.19
C MET A 1 -5.25 -2.73 -13.13
N LYS A 2 -4.19 -2.76 -12.35
CA LYS A 2 -3.39 -3.96 -12.16
C LYS A 2 -3.45 -4.38 -10.70
N VAL A 3 -3.57 -5.68 -10.45
CA VAL A 3 -3.70 -6.24 -9.11
C VAL A 3 -2.53 -7.17 -8.84
N TYR A 4 -1.88 -6.97 -7.70
CA TYR A 4 -0.76 -7.80 -7.26
C TYR A 4 -1.06 -8.32 -5.87
N VAL A 5 -0.48 -9.48 -5.53
CA VAL A 5 -0.59 -10.04 -4.19
C VAL A 5 0.82 -10.13 -3.61
N MET A 6 1.01 -9.56 -2.43
CA MET A 6 2.31 -9.51 -1.77
C MET A 6 2.23 -10.15 -0.40
N ASP A 7 3.28 -10.89 -0.04
CA ASP A 7 3.42 -11.40 1.32
C ASP A 7 4.16 -10.35 2.14
N ALA A 8 3.49 -9.81 3.15
CA ALA A 8 4.04 -8.72 3.94
C ALA A 8 5.22 -9.15 4.82
N PHE A 9 5.28 -10.41 5.20
CA PHE A 9 6.37 -10.95 6.01
C PHE A 9 6.80 -12.29 5.42
N ALA A 10 7.38 -12.23 4.23
CA ALA A 10 7.71 -13.42 3.47
C ALA A 10 8.74 -14.32 4.16
N ASP A 11 9.51 -13.78 5.09
CA ASP A 11 10.50 -14.54 5.85
C ASP A 11 9.90 -15.32 7.01
N ARG A 12 8.61 -15.21 7.25
CA ARG A 12 7.97 -15.89 8.37
C ARG A 12 7.55 -17.30 7.98
N ILE A 13 7.71 -18.22 8.94
CA ILE A 13 7.36 -19.61 8.73
C ILE A 13 5.88 -19.81 8.44
N PHE A 14 5.04 -19.04 9.10
CA PHE A 14 3.60 -19.17 8.94
C PHE A 14 3.04 -18.20 7.91
N GLY A 15 3.86 -17.78 6.98
CA GLY A 15 3.44 -16.82 5.99
C GLY A 15 2.88 -15.57 6.65
N GLY A 16 3.27 -14.43 6.27
CA GLY A 16 2.71 -13.21 6.80
C GLY A 16 1.31 -12.97 6.26
N ASN A 17 0.75 -11.86 6.63
CA ASN A 17 -0.50 -11.41 6.05
C ASN A 17 -0.26 -11.06 4.60
N GLN A 18 -1.09 -11.60 3.73
CA GLN A 18 -1.04 -11.22 2.34
C GLN A 18 -1.71 -9.87 2.15
N ALA A 19 -1.13 -9.05 1.30
CA ALA A 19 -1.70 -7.77 0.94
C ALA A 19 -1.95 -7.75 -0.56
N GLY A 20 -3.14 -7.34 -0.95
CA GLY A 20 -3.42 -7.05 -2.34
C GLY A 20 -2.99 -5.62 -2.62
N VAL A 21 -2.33 -5.40 -3.74
CA VAL A 21 -1.94 -4.06 -4.16
C VAL A 21 -2.57 -3.79 -5.52
N VAL A 22 -3.39 -2.77 -5.60
CA VAL A 22 -4.07 -2.40 -6.83
C VAL A 22 -3.50 -1.09 -7.33
N LEU A 23 -2.88 -1.13 -8.50
CA LEU A 23 -2.35 0.06 -9.16
C LEU A 23 -3.43 0.60 -10.08
N ALA A 24 -3.99 1.74 -9.71
CA ALA A 24 -5.11 2.32 -10.44
C ALA A 24 -4.61 3.39 -11.41
N ASP A 25 -5.08 3.31 -12.65
CA ASP A 25 -4.74 4.30 -13.67
C ASP A 25 -5.49 5.60 -13.48
N LYS A 26 -6.63 5.53 -12.80
CA LYS A 26 -7.45 6.69 -12.51
C LYS A 26 -8.19 6.44 -11.20
N ALA A 27 -8.76 7.49 -10.66
CA ALA A 27 -9.46 7.42 -9.39
C ALA A 27 -10.59 6.39 -9.45
N LEU A 28 -10.67 5.54 -8.43
CA LEU A 28 -11.74 4.58 -8.27
C LEU A 28 -12.72 5.07 -7.23
N GLU A 29 -13.99 4.74 -7.42
CA GLU A 29 -14.99 5.04 -6.41
C GLU A 29 -14.75 4.16 -5.18
N PRO A 30 -14.98 4.68 -3.97
CA PRO A 30 -14.79 3.87 -2.76
C PRO A 30 -15.59 2.58 -2.74
N GLU A 31 -16.78 2.60 -3.33
CA GLU A 31 -17.61 1.41 -3.42
C GLU A 31 -16.96 0.33 -4.26
N VAL A 32 -16.31 0.71 -5.35
CA VAL A 32 -15.58 -0.22 -6.20
C VAL A 32 -14.37 -0.78 -5.45
N MET A 33 -13.65 0.06 -4.76
CA MET A 33 -12.51 -0.37 -3.95
C MET A 33 -12.94 -1.41 -2.92
N GLN A 34 -14.06 -1.17 -2.23
CA GLN A 34 -14.56 -2.10 -1.23
C GLN A 34 -14.97 -3.43 -1.86
N GLN A 35 -15.59 -3.40 -3.03
CA GLN A 35 -15.97 -4.62 -3.72
C GLN A 35 -14.74 -5.44 -4.12
N VAL A 36 -13.71 -4.78 -4.62
CA VAL A 36 -12.47 -5.46 -5.00
C VAL A 36 -11.82 -6.09 -3.77
N ALA A 37 -11.75 -5.35 -2.67
CA ALA A 37 -11.16 -5.85 -1.43
C ALA A 37 -11.92 -7.07 -0.91
N ALA A 38 -13.24 -7.03 -0.98
CA ALA A 38 -14.06 -8.15 -0.53
C ALA A 38 -13.85 -9.39 -1.40
N GLU A 39 -13.70 -9.20 -2.70
CA GLU A 39 -13.49 -10.32 -3.61
C GLU A 39 -12.10 -10.93 -3.48
N LEU A 40 -11.09 -10.11 -3.25
CA LEU A 40 -9.74 -10.61 -3.09
C LEU A 40 -9.54 -11.36 -1.79
N LYS A 41 -10.32 -11.03 -0.76
CA LYS A 41 -10.33 -11.74 0.53
C LYS A 41 -8.98 -11.78 1.25
N HIS A 42 -8.11 -10.83 0.95
CA HIS A 42 -6.85 -10.69 1.68
C HIS A 42 -7.07 -9.86 2.94
N SER A 43 -6.12 -9.95 3.89
CA SER A 43 -6.23 -9.16 5.12
C SER A 43 -6.32 -7.67 4.81
N GLU A 44 -5.52 -7.21 3.85
CA GLU A 44 -5.53 -5.82 3.43
C GLU A 44 -5.47 -5.74 1.91
N THR A 45 -6.10 -4.72 1.36
CA THR A 45 -5.90 -4.35 -0.04
C THR A 45 -5.56 -2.87 -0.09
N VAL A 46 -4.46 -2.53 -0.74
CA VAL A 46 -4.01 -1.15 -0.88
C VAL A 46 -4.31 -0.69 -2.30
N PHE A 47 -4.99 0.43 -2.40
CA PHE A 47 -5.24 1.05 -3.70
C PHE A 47 -4.31 2.24 -3.86
N VAL A 48 -3.52 2.22 -4.91
CA VAL A 48 -2.48 3.20 -5.15
C VAL A 48 -2.85 4.04 -6.36
N GLU A 49 -2.92 5.35 -6.16
CA GLU A 49 -3.11 6.31 -7.24
C GLU A 49 -1.94 7.26 -7.26
N GLN A 50 -1.45 7.60 -8.44
CA GLN A 50 -0.40 8.59 -8.57
C GLN A 50 -1.00 9.96 -8.77
N GLY A 51 -0.74 10.86 -7.82
CA GLY A 51 -1.13 12.25 -7.93
C GLY A 51 0.05 13.14 -8.26
N GLU A 52 -0.21 14.41 -8.48
CA GLU A 52 0.85 15.39 -8.76
C GLU A 52 1.74 15.63 -7.56
N ASP A 53 1.21 15.43 -6.37
CA ASP A 53 1.88 15.68 -5.11
C ASP A 53 2.43 14.40 -4.46
N GLY A 54 2.43 13.29 -5.18
CA GLY A 54 2.94 12.01 -4.69
C GLY A 54 1.92 10.91 -4.85
N LEU A 55 2.10 9.84 -4.10
CA LEU A 55 1.23 8.67 -4.16
C LEU A 55 0.13 8.80 -3.13
N HIS A 56 -1.07 8.43 -3.53
CA HIS A 56 -2.24 8.39 -2.64
C HIS A 56 -2.61 6.93 -2.41
N LEU A 57 -2.63 6.51 -1.15
CA LEU A 57 -2.90 5.15 -0.77
C LEU A 57 -4.17 5.07 0.07
N ARG A 58 -5.03 4.13 -0.26
CA ARG A 58 -6.21 3.80 0.54
C ARG A 58 -6.19 2.33 0.87
N TYR A 59 -6.53 2.01 2.10
CA TYR A 59 -6.40 0.66 2.65
C TYR A 59 -7.77 0.11 2.98
N PHE A 60 -8.05 -1.08 2.46
CA PHE A 60 -9.33 -1.73 2.70
C PHE A 60 -9.11 -3.13 3.21
N THR A 61 -9.95 -3.53 4.16
CA THR A 61 -10.11 -4.94 4.51
C THR A 61 -11.39 -5.43 3.86
N PRO A 62 -11.67 -6.73 3.86
CA PRO A 62 -12.97 -7.19 3.34
C PRO A 62 -14.17 -6.57 4.05
N ALA A 63 -13.98 -6.09 5.27
CA ALA A 63 -15.06 -5.52 6.07
C ALA A 63 -15.20 -4.00 5.92
N GLY A 64 -14.15 -3.30 5.48
CA GLY A 64 -14.23 -1.84 5.35
C GLY A 64 -12.89 -1.18 5.16
N GLU A 65 -12.92 0.13 5.01
CA GLU A 65 -11.71 0.93 4.87
C GLU A 65 -11.07 1.20 6.22
N VAL A 66 -9.73 1.12 6.27
CA VAL A 66 -8.95 1.51 7.44
C VAL A 66 -8.01 2.65 7.07
N ASP A 67 -7.55 3.38 8.09
CA ASP A 67 -6.77 4.59 7.85
C ASP A 67 -5.35 4.30 7.39
N LEU A 68 -4.75 3.24 7.91
CA LEU A 68 -3.37 2.92 7.63
C LEU A 68 -3.07 1.48 8.02
N CYS A 69 -2.24 0.83 7.23
CA CYS A 69 -1.67 -0.46 7.60
C CYS A 69 -0.18 -0.42 7.28
N GLY A 70 0.64 -0.47 8.32
CA GLY A 70 2.09 -0.29 8.16
C GLY A 70 2.74 -1.34 7.29
N HIS A 71 2.46 -2.63 7.54
CA HIS A 71 3.09 -3.68 6.74
C HIS A 71 2.59 -3.69 5.30
N ALA A 72 1.34 -3.33 5.06
CA ALA A 72 0.83 -3.22 3.69
C ALA A 72 1.50 -2.05 2.96
N THR A 73 1.80 -0.96 3.66
CA THR A 73 2.51 0.17 3.08
C THR A 73 3.93 -0.24 2.67
N VAL A 74 4.64 -0.93 3.55
CA VAL A 74 5.99 -1.42 3.25
C VAL A 74 5.96 -2.36 2.04
N ALA A 75 5.03 -3.30 2.02
CA ALA A 75 4.89 -4.23 0.89
C ALA A 75 4.58 -3.48 -0.41
N THR A 76 3.74 -2.46 -0.36
CA THR A 76 3.38 -1.66 -1.52
C THR A 76 4.61 -0.97 -2.10
N PHE A 77 5.41 -0.31 -1.27
CA PHE A 77 6.58 0.41 -1.76
C PHE A 77 7.68 -0.54 -2.24
N ALA A 78 7.83 -1.70 -1.60
CA ALA A 78 8.75 -2.72 -2.08
C ALA A 78 8.35 -3.20 -3.48
N LEU A 79 7.06 -3.40 -3.71
CA LEU A 79 6.55 -3.79 -5.01
C LEU A 79 6.79 -2.70 -6.05
N LEU A 80 6.46 -1.45 -5.72
CA LEU A 80 6.63 -0.34 -6.64
C LEU A 80 8.09 -0.17 -7.05
N ARG A 81 9.01 -0.36 -6.11
CA ARG A 81 10.44 -0.30 -6.41
C ARG A 81 10.85 -1.44 -7.35
N ARG A 82 10.36 -2.64 -7.08
CA ARG A 82 10.66 -3.82 -7.90
C ARG A 82 10.15 -3.67 -9.32
N LEU A 83 8.96 -3.08 -9.47
CA LEU A 83 8.38 -2.85 -10.79
C LEU A 83 9.00 -1.65 -11.54
N GLY A 84 9.84 -0.88 -10.86
CA GLY A 84 10.47 0.26 -11.48
C GLY A 84 9.61 1.52 -11.52
N HIS A 85 8.50 1.54 -10.78
CA HIS A 85 7.65 2.73 -10.71
C HIS A 85 8.26 3.82 -9.84
N ILE A 86 9.11 3.46 -8.89
CA ILE A 86 9.83 4.38 -8.03
C ILE A 86 11.27 3.93 -7.93
N GLY A 87 12.16 4.87 -7.59
CA GLY A 87 13.56 4.56 -7.35
C GLY A 87 13.89 4.67 -5.87
N ASP A 88 15.18 4.56 -5.56
CA ASP A 88 15.65 4.76 -4.19
C ASP A 88 15.46 6.22 -3.78
N GLY A 89 15.25 6.43 -2.51
CA GLY A 89 15.08 7.77 -1.95
C GLY A 89 13.86 7.83 -1.05
N THR A 90 13.46 9.05 -0.71
CA THR A 90 12.29 9.29 0.12
C THR A 90 11.09 9.64 -0.75
N HIS A 91 9.98 8.98 -0.50
CA HIS A 91 8.74 9.19 -1.24
C HIS A 91 7.63 9.61 -0.29
N THR A 92 6.72 10.43 -0.78
CA THR A 92 5.58 10.88 0.00
C THR A 92 4.37 10.02 -0.30
N ALA A 93 3.72 9.53 0.75
CA ALA A 93 2.48 8.80 0.64
C ALA A 93 1.38 9.56 1.38
N HIS A 94 0.27 9.81 0.69
CA HIS A 94 -0.89 10.46 1.27
C HIS A 94 -1.90 9.40 1.66
N THR A 95 -2.26 9.33 2.94
CA THR A 95 -3.19 8.34 3.47
C THR A 95 -4.26 9.04 4.30
N ARG A 96 -5.27 8.31 4.70
CA ARG A 96 -6.28 8.85 5.62
C ARG A 96 -5.70 9.18 7.00
N ALA A 97 -4.60 8.52 7.38
CA ALA A 97 -3.90 8.83 8.62
C ALA A 97 -3.01 10.07 8.49
N GLY A 98 -2.84 10.58 7.28
CA GLY A 98 -2.02 11.74 7.02
C GLY A 98 -0.93 11.44 6.02
N LYS A 99 0.00 12.38 5.90
CA LYS A 99 1.11 12.31 4.98
C LYS A 99 2.27 11.58 5.64
N LEU A 100 2.85 10.62 4.93
CA LEU A 100 3.94 9.80 5.42
C LEU A 100 5.14 9.93 4.50
N ASP A 101 6.33 9.85 5.07
CA ASP A 101 7.56 9.76 4.29
C ASP A 101 8.04 8.31 4.32
N ILE A 102 8.24 7.76 3.13
CA ILE A 102 8.64 6.37 2.96
C ILE A 102 10.02 6.34 2.33
N GLY A 103 10.97 5.73 3.02
CA GLY A 103 12.31 5.59 2.49
C GLY A 103 12.48 4.27 1.77
N VAL A 104 13.17 4.30 0.64
CA VAL A 104 13.42 3.11 -0.17
C VAL A 104 14.89 3.06 -0.54
N SER A 105 15.54 1.93 -0.29
CA SER A 105 16.90 1.70 -0.71
C SER A 105 17.05 0.24 -1.11
N GLY A 106 17.12 -0.01 -2.42
CA GLY A 106 17.14 -1.37 -2.93
C GLY A 106 15.89 -2.13 -2.52
N GLU A 107 16.05 -3.18 -1.74
CA GLU A 107 14.92 -3.96 -1.24
C GLU A 107 14.48 -3.54 0.16
N THR A 108 15.14 -2.56 0.74
CA THR A 108 14.82 -2.08 2.08
C THR A 108 13.83 -0.93 1.99
N VAL A 109 12.75 -1.03 2.75
CA VAL A 109 11.73 0.02 2.83
C VAL A 109 11.50 0.33 4.31
N TRP A 110 11.49 1.62 4.65
CA TRP A 110 11.19 2.04 6.01
C TRP A 110 10.20 3.20 5.98
N MET A 111 9.47 3.34 7.08
CA MET A 111 8.43 4.34 7.22
C MET A 111 8.73 5.21 8.44
N ASP A 112 8.67 6.52 8.24
CA ASP A 112 8.66 7.45 9.37
C ASP A 112 7.23 7.67 9.79
N MET A 113 6.89 7.18 10.98
CA MET A 113 5.56 7.39 11.53
C MET A 113 5.47 8.78 12.10
N ALA A 114 4.38 9.46 11.81
CA ALA A 114 4.14 10.74 12.42
C ALA A 114 4.08 10.59 13.95
N PRO A 115 4.65 11.53 14.71
CA PRO A 115 4.55 11.42 16.17
C PRO A 115 3.09 11.41 16.61
N PRO A 116 2.76 10.63 17.63
CA PRO A 116 1.42 10.65 18.16
C PRO A 116 1.11 12.03 18.72
N LYS A 117 -0.11 12.43 18.54
CA LYS A 117 -0.57 13.73 19.02
C LYS A 117 -1.46 13.58 20.22
#